data_301f7d9e4e318d626e741c5d71879f23
#
_entry.id   301f7d9e4e318d626e741c5d71879f23
#
_cell.length_a   1.000
_cell.length_b   1.000
_cell.length_c   1.000
_cell.angle_alpha   90.00
_cell.angle_beta   90.00
_cell.angle_gamma   90.00
#
_symmetry.space_group_name_H-M   'P 1'
#
loop_
_entity.id
_entity.type
_entity.pdbx_description
1 polymer ?
#
loop_
_entity_poly.entity_id
_entity_poly.type
_entity_poly.pdbx_seq_one_letter_code
_entity_poly.pdbx_strand_id
1 'polypeptide(L)'
;MKNWKKLLSLCLALIMMLGLLSACGQEPTETSEPPADVTDAAPADTGEEAPAVEDVYAMEGSVTIAYPEGETAEIQPVLEAFRAQYPNIEVVEEPFAGSESGAFNEYLAQTVAANSMPDLMWLDWNDFAPEVASGFVYDITDLFFSDPESEYVPSGMTDPYTYGGKLYALPCQMNAMGITMNLDMLDELNIEKPGYDWTMDEFIEIVKKGITANTVGAATLEDLDNVYSAQAEGWWYPAYDFVNQKFDFTNMWVPAMNRLAELRAVPGLEAWIMRYPKLEDDTTSLDSEYVAKFGEAGKDDNHYTFKNGLALLCTNATYNDNWMRNECQVNWDYWPYPRVDENTPTYTPIHVDCAYLTSTCADPEAAFQLLKWLTYGVEGNLQRLDIFAARSDGEFAGETTTLLKTWFMPCTQHPDVVAKFSENPNVTEGLAALYESLEYSIRGDINKVIPGYNNIFNDEVNALLNSVRQGQANAADVAPQIDALVNAALAEQLEAFNAKVGE
;
A
#
# COMPACT_ATOMS: atom_id res chain seq x y z
N MET A 1 5.63 2.93 27.81
CA MET A 1 5.07 4.05 27.03
C MET A 1 3.53 4.08 27.01
N LYS A 2 2.84 2.94 27.14
CA LYS A 2 1.36 2.86 27.22
C LYS A 2 0.70 3.74 28.28
N ASN A 3 1.45 4.12 29.34
CA ASN A 3 0.95 4.96 30.44
C ASN A 3 1.06 6.48 30.18
N TRP A 4 1.87 6.92 29.24
CA TRP A 4 2.06 8.34 28.94
C TRP A 4 0.91 8.93 28.11
N LYS A 5 0.45 8.22 27.09
CA LYS A 5 -0.71 8.65 26.25
C LYS A 5 -2.00 8.72 27.11
N LYS A 6 -2.19 7.77 28.02
CA LYS A 6 -3.31 7.80 28.98
C LYS A 6 -3.20 8.96 29.97
N LEU A 7 -1.97 9.33 30.38
CA LEU A 7 -1.75 10.50 31.25
C LEU A 7 -2.03 11.81 30.49
N LEU A 8 -1.63 11.92 29.23
CA LEU A 8 -1.88 13.10 28.40
C LEU A 8 -3.39 13.29 28.12
N SER A 9 -4.10 12.20 27.80
CA SER A 9 -5.55 12.23 27.61
C SER A 9 -6.32 12.61 28.89
N LEU A 10 -5.84 12.14 30.06
CA LEU A 10 -6.42 12.50 31.36
C LEU A 10 -6.15 13.97 31.70
N CYS A 11 -4.98 14.50 31.40
CA CYS A 11 -4.64 15.91 31.61
C CYS A 11 -5.45 16.84 30.70
N LEU A 12 -5.69 16.48 29.44
CA LEU A 12 -6.54 17.28 28.53
C LEU A 12 -7.99 17.30 29.00
N ALA A 13 -8.53 16.16 29.45
CA ALA A 13 -9.89 16.10 30.01
C ALA A 13 -10.05 16.89 31.30
N LEU A 14 -9.02 16.94 32.16
CA LEU A 14 -9.03 17.77 33.38
C LEU A 14 -8.96 19.28 33.08
N ILE A 15 -8.22 19.68 32.05
CA ILE A 15 -8.12 21.08 31.63
C ILE A 15 -9.45 21.57 31.02
N MET A 16 -10.17 20.72 30.27
CA MET A 16 -11.50 21.06 29.76
C MET A 16 -12.58 21.14 30.87
N MET A 17 -12.49 20.33 31.92
CA MET A 17 -13.42 20.41 33.06
C MET A 17 -13.16 21.60 33.95
N LEU A 18 -11.94 22.10 34.08
CA LEU A 18 -11.62 23.31 34.84
C LEU A 18 -12.03 24.60 34.15
N GLY A 19 -12.18 24.58 32.81
CA GLY A 19 -12.70 25.71 32.03
C GLY A 19 -14.22 25.91 32.12
N LEU A 20 -14.97 24.90 32.53
CA LEU A 20 -16.43 24.96 32.66
C LEU A 20 -16.94 25.36 34.06
N LEU A 21 -16.07 25.47 35.05
CA LEU A 21 -16.42 25.83 36.44
C LEU A 21 -16.22 27.32 36.77
N SER A 22 -15.74 28.12 35.81
CA SER A 22 -15.52 29.57 36.04
C SER A 22 -16.67 30.49 35.53
N ALA A 23 -17.78 29.91 35.08
CA ALA A 23 -18.89 30.69 34.48
C ALA A 23 -20.21 30.63 35.24
N CYS A 24 -20.21 30.40 36.55
CA CYS A 24 -21.42 30.50 37.36
C CYS A 24 -21.12 31.06 38.75
N GLY A 25 -21.51 32.34 38.94
CA GLY A 25 -21.50 32.91 40.29
C GLY A 25 -21.67 34.43 40.30
N GLN A 26 -22.86 34.97 40.05
CA GLN A 26 -23.37 36.16 40.69
C GLN A 26 -24.88 36.20 40.53
N GLU A 27 -25.59 36.10 41.64
CA GLU A 27 -27.03 36.34 41.76
C GLU A 27 -27.38 37.82 41.82
N PRO A 28 -28.65 38.18 41.55
CA PRO A 28 -29.07 39.54 41.25
C PRO A 28 -29.56 40.32 42.49
N THR A 29 -29.38 41.64 42.48
CA THR A 29 -30.18 42.55 43.29
C THR A 29 -30.94 43.50 42.38
N GLU A 30 -32.25 43.57 42.64
CA GLU A 30 -33.24 44.45 42.07
C GLU A 30 -32.94 45.96 42.29
N THR A 31 -33.25 46.85 41.35
CA THR A 31 -34.40 47.81 41.44
C THR A 31 -34.38 48.84 40.33
N SER A 32 -35.60 49.10 39.82
CA SER A 32 -36.24 50.34 39.33
C SER A 32 -35.79 51.02 38.04
N GLU A 33 -36.71 50.93 37.11
CA GLU A 33 -37.33 51.85 36.12
C GLU A 33 -36.58 52.99 35.40
N PRO A 34 -37.03 53.26 34.15
CA PRO A 34 -36.31 53.97 33.10
C PRO A 34 -36.58 55.44 33.00
N PRO A 35 -35.88 56.21 32.25
CA PRO A 35 -36.30 56.50 30.89
C PRO A 35 -35.24 56.94 29.86
N ALA A 36 -35.72 56.95 28.63
CA ALA A 36 -35.40 57.82 27.50
C ALA A 36 -34.26 57.43 26.53
N ASP A 37 -34.71 56.98 25.38
CA ASP A 37 -34.40 57.46 24.02
C ASP A 37 -33.02 58.10 23.80
N VAL A 38 -32.12 57.34 23.11
CA VAL A 38 -31.07 57.91 22.25
C VAL A 38 -30.88 57.02 21.05
N THR A 39 -31.28 57.48 19.94
CA THR A 39 -30.91 57.29 18.54
C THR A 39 -29.75 56.31 18.21
N ASP A 40 -30.11 55.44 17.31
CA ASP A 40 -29.37 54.77 16.27
C ASP A 40 -27.94 55.29 16.01
N ALA A 41 -26.94 54.43 16.29
CA ALA A 41 -25.68 54.44 15.59
C ALA A 41 -25.32 52.98 15.31
N ALA A 42 -25.43 52.56 14.06
CA ALA A 42 -24.96 51.29 13.56
C ALA A 42 -23.48 51.08 13.92
N PRO A 43 -23.10 49.88 14.39
CA PRO A 43 -21.66 49.54 14.50
C PRO A 43 -21.08 49.52 13.09
N ALA A 44 -19.96 50.24 12.91
CA ALA A 44 -19.16 50.14 11.72
C ALA A 44 -18.76 48.68 11.53
N ASP A 45 -19.18 48.12 10.43
CA ASP A 45 -18.71 46.88 9.87
C ASP A 45 -17.21 47.05 9.53
N THR A 46 -16.34 46.66 10.44
CA THR A 46 -14.95 46.39 10.11
C THR A 46 -14.92 45.01 9.46
N GLY A 47 -15.26 45.01 8.17
CA GLY A 47 -15.04 43.83 7.33
C GLY A 47 -13.55 43.51 7.32
N GLU A 48 -13.14 42.62 8.19
CA GLU A 48 -12.02 41.76 7.94
C GLU A 48 -12.50 40.80 6.84
N GLU A 49 -12.17 41.13 5.59
CA GLU A 49 -12.32 40.21 4.48
C GLU A 49 -11.53 38.93 4.90
N ALA A 50 -12.25 37.82 5.04
CA ALA A 50 -11.59 36.49 5.08
C ALA A 50 -10.64 36.45 3.91
N PRO A 51 -9.40 35.95 4.10
CA PRO A 51 -8.45 35.81 3.01
C PRO A 51 -9.17 35.10 1.86
N ALA A 52 -9.12 35.69 0.67
CA ALA A 52 -9.66 35.08 -0.53
C ALA A 52 -9.03 33.69 -0.66
N VAL A 53 -9.88 32.65 -0.69
CA VAL A 53 -9.41 31.30 -1.04
C VAL A 53 -8.87 31.46 -2.46
N GLU A 54 -7.55 31.36 -2.63
CA GLU A 54 -6.95 31.34 -3.97
C GLU A 54 -7.60 30.20 -4.75
N ASP A 55 -8.13 30.54 -5.92
CA ASP A 55 -8.71 29.55 -6.82
C ASP A 55 -7.56 28.72 -7.41
N VAL A 56 -7.30 27.56 -6.81
CA VAL A 56 -6.22 26.67 -7.22
C VAL A 56 -6.30 26.27 -8.70
N TYR A 57 -7.51 26.28 -9.29
CA TYR A 57 -7.73 25.98 -10.70
C TYR A 57 -7.32 27.13 -11.66
N ALA A 58 -7.13 28.33 -11.12
CA ALA A 58 -6.61 29.46 -11.87
C ALA A 58 -5.07 29.53 -11.91
N MET A 59 -4.37 28.60 -11.21
CA MET A 59 -2.92 28.51 -11.18
C MET A 59 -2.35 28.37 -12.59
N GLU A 60 -1.31 29.17 -12.89
CA GLU A 60 -0.56 29.10 -14.15
C GLU A 60 0.76 28.38 -13.92
N GLY A 61 1.23 27.59 -14.89
CA GLY A 61 2.51 26.91 -14.80
C GLY A 61 2.80 26.03 -16.00
N SER A 62 3.97 25.40 -15.99
CA SER A 62 4.34 24.38 -16.98
C SER A 62 5.03 23.22 -16.26
N VAL A 63 4.60 22.00 -16.53
CA VAL A 63 5.08 20.78 -15.88
C VAL A 63 5.44 19.75 -16.93
N THR A 64 6.70 19.33 -16.95
CA THR A 64 7.17 18.20 -17.76
C THR A 64 7.03 16.92 -16.95
N ILE A 65 6.27 15.95 -17.47
CA ILE A 65 6.08 14.63 -16.86
C ILE A 65 6.72 13.54 -17.70
N ALA A 66 7.54 12.69 -17.07
CA ALA A 66 8.10 11.50 -17.71
C ALA A 66 7.45 10.23 -17.16
N TYR A 67 7.22 9.27 -18.04
CA TYR A 67 6.60 7.99 -17.72
C TYR A 67 6.97 6.90 -18.76
N PRO A 68 6.86 5.60 -18.43
CA PRO A 68 7.11 4.52 -19.38
C PRO A 68 6.16 4.58 -20.57
N GLU A 69 6.67 4.52 -21.79
CA GLU A 69 5.87 4.59 -23.03
C GLU A 69 4.75 3.53 -23.07
N GLY A 70 4.99 2.35 -22.49
CA GLY A 70 4.00 1.29 -22.36
C GLY A 70 2.75 1.67 -21.56
N GLU A 71 2.83 2.74 -20.74
CA GLU A 71 1.72 3.21 -19.92
C GLU A 71 0.94 4.38 -20.56
N THR A 72 1.30 4.78 -21.77
CA THR A 72 0.68 5.93 -22.47
C THR A 72 -0.85 5.80 -22.56
N ALA A 73 -1.37 4.63 -22.94
CA ALA A 73 -2.81 4.42 -23.05
C ALA A 73 -3.56 4.56 -21.71
N GLU A 74 -2.85 4.33 -20.62
CA GLU A 74 -3.41 4.39 -19.27
C GLU A 74 -3.40 5.80 -18.69
N ILE A 75 -2.30 6.53 -18.88
CA ILE A 75 -2.14 7.85 -18.27
C ILE A 75 -2.83 8.96 -19.09
N GLN A 76 -2.93 8.83 -20.41
CA GLN A 76 -3.50 9.85 -21.30
C GLN A 76 -4.88 10.35 -20.88
N PRO A 77 -5.89 9.50 -20.63
CA PRO A 77 -7.22 9.97 -20.22
C PRO A 77 -7.17 10.74 -18.88
N VAL A 78 -6.25 10.36 -18.00
CA VAL A 78 -6.07 11.01 -16.69
C VAL A 78 -5.42 12.40 -16.85
N LEU A 79 -4.43 12.52 -17.74
CA LEU A 79 -3.82 13.82 -18.07
C LEU A 79 -4.78 14.75 -18.83
N GLU A 80 -5.63 14.19 -19.70
CA GLU A 80 -6.69 14.97 -20.37
C GLU A 80 -7.69 15.54 -19.35
N ALA A 81 -8.11 14.75 -18.38
CA ALA A 81 -8.97 15.20 -17.30
C ALA A 81 -8.29 16.28 -16.44
N PHE A 82 -7.00 16.12 -16.12
CA PHE A 82 -6.22 17.15 -15.44
C PHE A 82 -6.18 18.48 -16.23
N ARG A 83 -5.85 18.43 -17.51
CA ARG A 83 -5.82 19.63 -18.37
C ARG A 83 -7.17 20.34 -18.47
N ALA A 84 -8.28 19.59 -18.40
CA ALA A 84 -9.62 20.17 -18.37
C ALA A 84 -9.89 20.92 -17.06
N GLN A 85 -9.38 20.43 -15.94
CA GLN A 85 -9.55 21.02 -14.62
C GLN A 85 -8.56 22.17 -14.35
N TYR A 86 -7.32 22.05 -14.83
CA TYR A 86 -6.25 23.03 -14.69
C TYR A 86 -5.79 23.59 -16.05
N PRO A 87 -6.66 24.38 -16.73
CA PRO A 87 -6.42 24.78 -18.13
C PRO A 87 -5.22 25.71 -18.33
N ASN A 88 -4.71 26.30 -17.25
CA ASN A 88 -3.58 27.22 -17.29
C ASN A 88 -2.25 26.55 -16.91
N ILE A 89 -2.26 25.27 -16.56
CA ILE A 89 -1.03 24.48 -16.36
C ILE A 89 -0.75 23.73 -17.65
N GLU A 90 0.35 24.08 -18.32
CA GLU A 90 0.82 23.35 -19.49
C GLU A 90 1.48 22.04 -19.03
N VAL A 91 0.99 20.89 -19.51
CA VAL A 91 1.59 19.57 -19.25
C VAL A 91 2.32 19.10 -20.48
N VAL A 92 3.65 19.01 -20.40
CA VAL A 92 4.56 18.50 -21.44
C VAL A 92 4.88 17.03 -21.12
N GLU A 93 4.60 16.14 -22.05
CA GLU A 93 4.78 14.71 -21.87
C GLU A 93 6.10 14.22 -22.47
N GLU A 94 6.86 13.46 -21.69
CA GLU A 94 8.12 12.82 -22.09
C GLU A 94 8.05 11.30 -21.86
N PRO A 95 7.30 10.54 -22.67
CA PRO A 95 7.30 9.08 -22.57
C PRO A 95 8.68 8.53 -22.95
N PHE A 96 9.23 7.66 -22.09
CA PHE A 96 10.51 6.99 -22.36
C PHE A 96 10.31 5.52 -22.73
N ALA A 97 11.18 5.03 -23.64
CA ALA A 97 11.09 3.68 -24.15
C ALA A 97 11.46 2.62 -23.10
N GLY A 98 10.68 1.54 -23.04
CA GLY A 98 10.87 0.41 -22.14
C GLY A 98 9.88 0.40 -20.99
N SER A 99 9.64 -0.80 -20.48
CA SER A 99 8.73 -1.06 -19.36
C SER A 99 9.43 -1.82 -18.23
N GLU A 100 10.76 -1.88 -18.26
CA GLU A 100 11.57 -2.62 -17.28
C GLU A 100 12.37 -1.63 -16.43
N SER A 101 12.70 -2.04 -15.19
CA SER A 101 13.49 -1.21 -14.25
C SER A 101 14.79 -0.69 -14.86
N GLY A 102 15.43 -1.46 -15.76
CA GLY A 102 16.61 -1.02 -16.47
C GLY A 102 16.40 0.19 -17.39
N ALA A 103 15.24 0.27 -18.04
CA ALA A 103 14.91 1.38 -18.95
C ALA A 103 14.68 2.69 -18.17
N PHE A 104 14.04 2.61 -17.02
CA PHE A 104 13.85 3.74 -16.11
C PHE A 104 15.20 4.31 -15.64
N ASN A 105 16.10 3.45 -15.15
CA ASN A 105 17.44 3.84 -14.72
C ASN A 105 18.26 4.43 -15.86
N GLU A 106 18.14 3.90 -17.08
CA GLU A 106 18.83 4.43 -18.26
C GLU A 106 18.31 5.83 -18.63
N TYR A 107 17.00 6.02 -18.63
CA TYR A 107 16.38 7.33 -18.88
C TYR A 107 16.83 8.36 -17.83
N LEU A 108 16.75 8.03 -16.54
CA LEU A 108 17.17 8.89 -15.46
C LEU A 108 18.66 9.26 -15.58
N ALA A 109 19.53 8.29 -15.84
CA ALA A 109 20.97 8.56 -16.04
C ALA A 109 21.23 9.48 -17.24
N GLN A 110 20.51 9.32 -18.34
CA GLN A 110 20.63 10.16 -19.55
C GLN A 110 20.18 11.61 -19.27
N THR A 111 19.03 11.79 -18.63
CA THR A 111 18.47 13.12 -18.33
C THR A 111 19.29 13.88 -17.28
N VAL A 112 19.81 13.18 -16.27
CA VAL A 112 20.76 13.73 -15.31
C VAL A 112 22.05 14.20 -16.01
N ALA A 113 22.64 13.35 -16.86
CA ALA A 113 23.86 13.69 -17.60
C ALA A 113 23.66 14.87 -18.57
N ALA A 114 22.47 15.01 -19.14
CA ALA A 114 22.09 16.10 -20.03
C ALA A 114 21.65 17.38 -19.29
N ASN A 115 21.52 17.34 -17.97
CA ASN A 115 20.91 18.38 -17.12
C ASN A 115 19.51 18.79 -17.64
N SER A 116 18.68 17.79 -17.96
CA SER A 116 17.35 17.94 -18.53
C SER A 116 16.35 16.96 -17.89
N MET A 117 16.42 16.79 -16.55
CA MET A 117 15.43 16.00 -15.84
C MET A 117 14.04 16.63 -16.01
N PRO A 118 12.97 15.82 -16.17
CA PRO A 118 11.60 16.33 -16.14
C PRO A 118 11.26 16.89 -14.77
N ASP A 119 10.17 17.63 -14.66
CA ASP A 119 9.68 18.14 -13.36
C ASP A 119 9.09 17.05 -12.49
N LEU A 120 8.40 16.08 -13.10
CA LEU A 120 7.72 14.98 -12.44
C LEU A 120 8.07 13.64 -13.09
N MET A 121 8.47 12.68 -12.26
CA MET A 121 8.59 11.26 -12.63
C MET A 121 7.36 10.50 -12.15
N TRP A 122 6.74 9.72 -13.03
CA TRP A 122 5.58 8.92 -12.70
C TRP A 122 5.84 7.44 -12.94
N LEU A 123 5.37 6.62 -11.99
CA LEU A 123 5.44 5.17 -12.00
C LEU A 123 6.88 4.65 -11.90
N ASP A 124 7.56 5.04 -10.80
CA ASP A 124 8.86 4.47 -10.46
C ASP A 124 8.70 3.23 -9.59
N TRP A 125 9.18 2.10 -10.09
CA TRP A 125 9.21 0.81 -9.40
C TRP A 125 10.62 0.34 -9.00
N ASN A 126 11.61 1.22 -9.09
CA ASN A 126 13.00 0.91 -8.72
C ASN A 126 13.26 1.08 -7.22
N ASP A 127 14.52 0.85 -6.85
CA ASP A 127 15.03 1.17 -5.52
C ASP A 127 15.08 2.69 -5.36
N PHE A 128 14.17 3.25 -4.60
CA PHE A 128 13.99 4.70 -4.47
C PHE A 128 15.04 5.39 -3.59
N ALA A 129 15.54 4.72 -2.55
CA ALA A 129 16.51 5.31 -1.64
C ALA A 129 17.79 5.86 -2.33
N PRO A 130 18.39 5.19 -3.35
CA PRO A 130 19.52 5.74 -4.09
C PRO A 130 19.24 7.07 -4.79
N GLU A 131 18.02 7.29 -5.27
CA GLU A 131 17.63 8.52 -5.96
C GLU A 131 17.59 9.71 -5.00
N VAL A 132 16.99 9.50 -3.82
CA VAL A 132 17.01 10.49 -2.73
C VAL A 132 18.45 10.79 -2.31
N ALA A 133 19.29 9.75 -2.11
CA ALA A 133 20.70 9.92 -1.73
C ALA A 133 21.54 10.63 -2.79
N SER A 134 21.10 10.63 -4.06
CA SER A 134 21.77 11.33 -5.16
C SER A 134 21.32 12.79 -5.31
N GLY A 135 20.34 13.24 -4.52
CA GLY A 135 19.81 14.60 -4.55
C GLY A 135 18.94 14.90 -5.78
N PHE A 136 18.38 13.86 -6.43
CA PHE A 136 17.56 14.02 -7.64
C PHE A 136 16.10 14.31 -7.33
N VAL A 137 15.67 14.08 -6.08
CA VAL A 137 14.27 14.15 -5.66
C VAL A 137 14.03 15.42 -4.85
N TYR A 138 12.93 16.09 -5.13
CA TYR A 138 12.48 17.29 -4.42
C TYR A 138 11.81 16.92 -3.09
N ASP A 139 12.07 17.69 -2.03
CA ASP A 139 11.40 17.55 -0.73
C ASP A 139 10.00 18.15 -0.81
N ILE A 140 8.97 17.30 -0.78
CA ILE A 140 7.55 17.70 -0.87
C ILE A 140 6.87 17.82 0.49
N THR A 141 7.61 17.78 1.61
CA THR A 141 7.06 17.73 2.97
C THR A 141 6.05 18.85 3.22
N ASP A 142 6.45 20.09 2.98
CA ASP A 142 5.58 21.23 3.24
C ASP A 142 4.37 21.28 2.31
N LEU A 143 4.54 20.91 1.04
CA LEU A 143 3.45 20.85 0.06
C LEU A 143 2.41 19.79 0.45
N PHE A 144 2.87 18.61 0.85
CA PHE A 144 1.97 17.51 1.22
C PHE A 144 1.24 17.79 2.53
N PHE A 145 1.95 18.13 3.61
CA PHE A 145 1.32 18.31 4.92
C PHE A 145 0.50 19.59 5.06
N SER A 146 0.65 20.57 4.15
CA SER A 146 -0.24 21.72 4.08
C SER A 146 -1.55 21.43 3.33
N ASP A 147 -1.62 20.35 2.57
CA ASP A 147 -2.82 19.94 1.83
C ASP A 147 -3.79 19.19 2.76
N PRO A 148 -5.05 19.64 2.90
CA PRO A 148 -6.00 18.98 3.80
C PRO A 148 -6.37 17.55 3.40
N GLU A 149 -6.24 17.17 2.12
CA GLU A 149 -6.54 15.82 1.67
C GLU A 149 -5.47 14.81 2.09
N SER A 150 -4.28 15.27 2.51
CA SER A 150 -3.20 14.42 3.02
C SER A 150 -3.60 13.63 4.27
N GLU A 151 -4.58 14.10 5.05
CA GLU A 151 -5.08 13.41 6.24
C GLU A 151 -5.72 12.04 5.94
N TYR A 152 -6.16 11.83 4.69
CA TYR A 152 -6.77 10.59 4.23
C TYR A 152 -5.77 9.61 3.60
N VAL A 153 -4.48 9.93 3.59
CA VAL A 153 -3.43 9.03 3.10
C VAL A 153 -2.88 8.23 4.28
N PRO A 154 -3.07 6.90 4.31
CA PRO A 154 -2.51 6.07 5.38
C PRO A 154 -1.00 6.22 5.48
N SER A 155 -0.48 6.28 6.70
CA SER A 155 0.97 6.44 6.95
C SER A 155 1.80 5.30 6.32
N GLY A 156 1.22 4.10 6.21
CA GLY A 156 1.83 2.98 5.50
C GLY A 156 2.17 3.24 4.03
N MET A 157 1.56 4.26 3.43
CA MET A 157 1.84 4.68 2.06
C MET A 157 2.92 5.77 1.97
N THR A 158 3.14 6.56 3.03
CA THR A 158 4.07 7.71 3.05
C THR A 158 5.32 7.47 3.87
N ASP A 159 5.22 6.76 5.01
CA ASP A 159 6.37 6.49 5.86
C ASP A 159 7.55 5.84 5.11
N PRO A 160 7.31 4.90 4.16
CA PRO A 160 8.38 4.30 3.37
C PRO A 160 9.15 5.28 2.47
N TYR A 161 8.55 6.41 2.12
CA TYR A 161 9.16 7.46 1.31
C TYR A 161 9.66 8.66 2.12
N THR A 162 9.67 8.50 3.47
CA THR A 162 10.12 9.52 4.41
C THR A 162 11.54 9.23 4.88
N TYR A 163 12.48 10.11 4.55
CA TYR A 163 13.88 9.99 4.91
C TYR A 163 14.34 11.24 5.66
N GLY A 164 14.98 11.06 6.81
CA GLY A 164 15.43 12.18 7.64
C GLY A 164 14.30 13.14 8.09
N GLY A 165 13.06 12.64 8.16
CA GLY A 165 11.87 13.43 8.49
C GLY A 165 11.30 14.24 7.34
N LYS A 166 11.74 13.98 6.10
CA LYS A 166 11.28 14.64 4.88
C LYS A 166 10.62 13.64 3.95
N LEU A 167 9.50 14.01 3.36
CA LEU A 167 8.76 13.22 2.38
C LEU A 167 9.25 13.55 0.97
N TYR A 168 9.58 12.51 0.19
CA TYR A 168 10.17 12.67 -1.13
C TYR A 168 9.31 12.12 -2.28
N ALA A 169 8.38 11.20 -2.01
CA ALA A 169 7.52 10.62 -3.04
C ALA A 169 6.14 10.29 -2.49
N LEU A 170 5.20 10.08 -3.41
CA LEU A 170 3.84 9.63 -3.10
C LEU A 170 3.51 8.36 -3.90
N PRO A 171 2.68 7.47 -3.34
CA PRO A 171 2.22 6.30 -4.07
C PRO A 171 1.35 6.72 -5.25
N CYS A 172 1.62 6.17 -6.43
CA CYS A 172 0.81 6.42 -7.63
C CYS A 172 0.19 5.16 -8.21
N GLN A 173 0.81 4.02 -7.97
CA GLN A 173 0.26 2.71 -8.29
C GLN A 173 0.33 1.84 -7.05
N MET A 174 -0.81 1.35 -6.61
CA MET A 174 -0.91 0.52 -5.43
C MET A 174 -1.53 -0.84 -5.74
N ASN A 175 -0.86 -1.87 -5.29
CA ASN A 175 -1.29 -3.25 -5.36
C ASN A 175 -1.51 -3.78 -3.96
N ALA A 176 -2.74 -4.12 -3.61
CA ALA A 176 -3.03 -4.80 -2.36
C ALA A 176 -2.80 -6.30 -2.50
N MET A 177 -2.23 -6.88 -1.46
CA MET A 177 -2.13 -8.32 -1.31
C MET A 177 -3.30 -8.83 -0.49
N GLY A 178 -3.84 -9.96 -0.91
CA GLY A 178 -4.99 -10.57 -0.24
C GLY A 178 -5.08 -12.06 -0.55
N ILE A 179 -6.23 -12.61 -0.27
CA ILE A 179 -6.57 -14.00 -0.56
C ILE A 179 -7.63 -14.02 -1.65
N THR A 180 -7.41 -14.79 -2.70
CA THR A 180 -8.45 -15.13 -3.65
C THR A 180 -9.11 -16.44 -3.22
N MET A 181 -10.44 -16.47 -3.21
CA MET A 181 -11.23 -17.60 -2.75
C MET A 181 -12.12 -18.13 -3.87
N ASN A 182 -12.12 -19.45 -4.05
CA ASN A 182 -12.93 -20.16 -5.03
C ASN A 182 -14.36 -20.32 -4.50
N LEU A 183 -15.28 -19.52 -5.02
CA LEU A 183 -16.68 -19.49 -4.61
C LEU A 183 -17.42 -20.76 -5.02
N ASP A 184 -17.09 -21.33 -6.17
CA ASP A 184 -17.72 -22.58 -6.64
C ASP A 184 -17.37 -23.72 -5.67
N MET A 185 -16.14 -23.77 -5.17
CA MET A 185 -15.72 -24.80 -4.20
C MET A 185 -16.35 -24.59 -2.82
N LEU A 186 -16.57 -23.35 -2.38
CA LEU A 186 -17.35 -23.08 -1.15
C LEU A 186 -18.73 -23.72 -1.25
N ASP A 187 -19.42 -23.50 -2.38
CA ASP A 187 -20.76 -24.04 -2.61
C ASP A 187 -20.73 -25.57 -2.71
N GLU A 188 -19.84 -26.16 -3.49
CA GLU A 188 -19.71 -27.61 -3.68
C GLU A 188 -19.42 -28.37 -2.39
N LEU A 189 -18.59 -27.80 -1.53
CA LEU A 189 -18.22 -28.41 -0.24
C LEU A 189 -19.13 -28.00 0.91
N ASN A 190 -20.14 -27.17 0.65
CA ASN A 190 -21.04 -26.57 1.64
C ASN A 190 -20.25 -25.86 2.77
N ILE A 191 -19.25 -25.08 2.40
CA ILE A 191 -18.47 -24.23 3.30
C ILE A 191 -19.15 -22.87 3.35
N GLU A 192 -19.50 -22.40 4.54
CA GLU A 192 -20.06 -21.06 4.72
C GLU A 192 -19.02 -20.00 4.32
N LYS A 193 -19.45 -19.02 3.48
CA LYS A 193 -18.63 -17.89 3.07
C LYS A 193 -18.24 -17.07 4.31
N PRO A 194 -16.93 -16.87 4.61
CA PRO A 194 -16.51 -16.09 5.76
C PRO A 194 -16.79 -14.60 5.58
N GLY A 195 -16.90 -13.87 6.70
CA GLY A 195 -16.84 -12.42 6.68
C GLY A 195 -15.47 -11.91 6.22
N TYR A 196 -15.39 -10.64 5.82
CA TYR A 196 -14.15 -10.03 5.40
C TYR A 196 -13.23 -9.63 6.57
N ASP A 197 -13.77 -9.64 7.80
CA ASP A 197 -13.07 -9.37 9.06
C ASP A 197 -12.65 -10.64 9.82
N TRP A 198 -12.54 -11.75 9.12
CA TRP A 198 -12.21 -13.06 9.66
C TRP A 198 -10.88 -13.13 10.40
N THR A 199 -10.79 -14.09 11.32
CA THR A 199 -9.59 -14.34 12.11
C THR A 199 -8.72 -15.44 11.50
N MET A 200 -7.47 -15.54 11.96
CA MET A 200 -6.57 -16.62 11.54
C MET A 200 -7.11 -18.01 11.92
N ASP A 201 -7.80 -18.14 13.02
CA ASP A 201 -8.39 -19.43 13.42
C ASP A 201 -9.56 -19.82 12.48
N GLU A 202 -10.40 -18.86 12.08
CA GLU A 202 -11.44 -19.09 11.06
C GLU A 202 -10.83 -19.43 9.69
N PHE A 203 -9.79 -18.71 9.28
CA PHE A 203 -9.04 -19.00 8.06
C PHE A 203 -8.55 -20.46 8.05
N ILE A 204 -7.91 -20.90 9.13
CA ILE A 204 -7.36 -22.26 9.25
C ILE A 204 -8.47 -23.32 9.15
N GLU A 205 -9.60 -23.08 9.79
CA GLU A 205 -10.74 -24.01 9.73
C GLU A 205 -11.35 -24.08 8.32
N ILE A 206 -11.39 -22.97 7.61
CA ILE A 206 -11.91 -22.90 6.24
C ILE A 206 -10.95 -23.57 5.27
N VAL A 207 -9.66 -23.23 5.31
CA VAL A 207 -8.68 -23.82 4.39
C VAL A 207 -8.58 -25.33 4.52
N LYS A 208 -8.70 -25.87 5.73
CA LYS A 208 -8.74 -27.32 5.96
C LYS A 208 -9.95 -28.00 5.31
N LYS A 209 -11.11 -27.33 5.26
CA LYS A 209 -12.31 -27.89 4.61
C LYS A 209 -12.18 -28.04 3.10
N GLY A 210 -11.27 -27.27 2.48
CA GLY A 210 -10.92 -27.41 1.04
C GLY A 210 -10.14 -28.69 0.70
N ILE A 211 -9.66 -29.43 1.71
CA ILE A 211 -8.85 -30.63 1.50
C ILE A 211 -9.75 -31.84 1.22
N THR A 212 -9.68 -32.39 0.02
CA THR A 212 -10.36 -33.62 -0.37
C THR A 212 -9.40 -34.58 -1.07
N ALA A 213 -9.91 -35.69 -1.59
CA ALA A 213 -9.10 -36.60 -2.41
C ALA A 213 -8.53 -35.92 -3.67
N ASN A 214 -9.23 -34.91 -4.21
CA ASN A 214 -8.91 -34.27 -5.48
C ASN A 214 -8.48 -32.81 -5.35
N THR A 215 -8.69 -32.17 -4.19
CA THR A 215 -8.44 -30.73 -3.98
C THR A 215 -7.51 -30.49 -2.80
N VAL A 216 -6.94 -29.31 -2.73
CA VAL A 216 -6.12 -28.79 -1.62
C VAL A 216 -6.78 -27.58 -0.98
N GLY A 217 -6.36 -27.27 0.24
CA GLY A 217 -6.85 -26.07 0.94
C GLY A 217 -6.37 -24.78 0.27
N ALA A 218 -5.10 -24.73 -0.12
CA ALA A 218 -4.50 -23.55 -0.78
C ALA A 218 -3.62 -23.94 -1.95
N ALA A 219 -3.56 -23.09 -2.97
CA ALA A 219 -2.56 -23.19 -4.02
C ALA A 219 -1.19 -22.80 -3.48
N THR A 220 -1.11 -21.63 -2.86
CA THR A 220 0.06 -21.13 -2.14
C THR A 220 -0.36 -20.31 -0.93
N LEU A 221 0.49 -20.29 0.09
CA LEU A 221 0.41 -19.44 1.29
C LEU A 221 1.71 -18.62 1.43
N GLU A 222 2.37 -18.34 0.32
CA GLU A 222 3.72 -17.77 0.29
C GLU A 222 3.87 -16.50 1.11
N ASP A 223 2.86 -15.63 1.03
CA ASP A 223 2.90 -14.32 1.68
C ASP A 223 2.21 -14.28 3.04
N LEU A 224 1.75 -15.41 3.57
CA LEU A 224 1.01 -15.44 4.83
C LEU A 224 1.89 -15.11 6.04
N ASP A 225 3.20 -15.39 5.98
CA ASP A 225 4.14 -15.03 7.03
C ASP A 225 4.27 -13.50 7.18
N ASN A 226 4.06 -12.75 6.11
CA ASN A 226 4.10 -11.29 6.10
C ASN A 226 3.03 -10.70 7.02
N VAL A 227 1.85 -11.27 6.99
CA VAL A 227 0.72 -10.84 7.81
C VAL A 227 1.02 -10.96 9.31
N TYR A 228 1.67 -12.02 9.72
CA TYR A 228 2.07 -12.18 11.12
C TYR A 228 3.11 -11.17 11.55
N SER A 229 4.09 -10.91 10.69
CA SER A 229 5.14 -9.93 10.96
C SER A 229 4.60 -8.51 11.07
N ALA A 230 3.53 -8.21 10.33
CA ALA A 230 2.94 -6.89 10.23
C ALA A 230 2.05 -6.48 11.40
N GLN A 231 1.65 -7.40 12.26
CA GLN A 231 0.58 -7.17 13.23
C GLN A 231 1.01 -6.59 14.57
N ALA A 232 2.29 -6.36 14.79
CA ALA A 232 2.72 -5.57 15.91
C ALA A 232 2.70 -4.08 15.52
N GLU A 233 2.15 -3.25 16.39
CA GLU A 233 2.08 -1.81 16.20
C GLU A 233 3.46 -1.24 15.86
N GLY A 234 3.61 -0.64 14.69
CA GLY A 234 4.85 -0.04 14.21
C GLY A 234 5.81 -0.96 13.45
N TRP A 235 5.42 -2.21 13.17
CA TRP A 235 6.24 -3.17 12.43
C TRP A 235 5.71 -3.42 11.02
N TRP A 236 6.63 -3.61 10.08
CA TRP A 236 6.39 -3.77 8.67
C TRP A 236 7.02 -5.07 8.15
N TYR A 237 6.51 -5.57 7.03
CA TYR A 237 7.09 -6.74 6.38
C TYR A 237 8.51 -6.49 5.88
N PRO A 238 9.45 -7.44 6.01
CA PRO A 238 9.46 -8.63 6.86
C PRO A 238 10.04 -8.35 8.25
N ALA A 239 9.31 -7.75 9.15
CA ALA A 239 9.74 -7.38 10.50
C ALA A 239 10.60 -6.10 10.57
N TYR A 240 10.36 -5.11 9.70
CA TYR A 240 11.03 -3.82 9.71
C TYR A 240 10.15 -2.74 10.34
N ASP A 241 10.71 -2.02 11.31
CA ASP A 241 10.10 -0.87 11.95
C ASP A 241 10.64 0.42 11.29
N PHE A 242 9.80 1.08 10.49
CA PHE A 242 10.15 2.32 9.81
C PHE A 242 10.40 3.47 10.78
N VAL A 243 9.71 3.50 11.92
CA VAL A 243 9.84 4.58 12.93
C VAL A 243 11.18 4.49 13.65
N ASN A 244 11.58 3.29 14.07
CA ASN A 244 12.83 3.05 14.80
C ASN A 244 13.98 2.62 13.89
N GLN A 245 13.71 2.45 12.59
CA GLN A 245 14.67 2.02 11.56
C GLN A 245 15.46 0.78 11.97
N LYS A 246 14.77 -0.31 12.28
CA LYS A 246 15.38 -1.58 12.69
C LYS A 246 14.56 -2.79 12.29
N PHE A 247 15.21 -3.94 12.20
CA PHE A 247 14.57 -5.24 12.09
C PHE A 247 14.40 -5.91 13.45
N ASP A 248 13.35 -6.72 13.59
CA ASP A 248 13.11 -7.56 14.78
C ASP A 248 12.53 -8.92 14.38
N PHE A 249 13.36 -9.78 13.84
CA PHE A 249 12.98 -11.13 13.44
C PHE A 249 12.58 -11.98 14.65
N THR A 250 13.23 -11.77 15.80
CA THR A 250 12.99 -12.56 17.00
C THR A 250 11.55 -12.44 17.47
N ASN A 251 10.99 -11.23 17.50
CA ASN A 251 9.65 -11.01 18.05
C ASN A 251 8.55 -11.10 17.00
N MET A 252 8.85 -10.84 15.73
CA MET A 252 7.85 -10.70 14.69
C MET A 252 7.81 -11.89 13.73
N TRP A 253 8.97 -12.27 13.20
CA TRP A 253 9.06 -13.33 12.22
C TRP A 253 8.96 -14.73 12.83
N VAL A 254 9.50 -14.97 14.04
CA VAL A 254 9.45 -16.28 14.69
C VAL A 254 8.01 -16.79 14.89
N PRO A 255 7.04 -16.00 15.41
CA PRO A 255 5.65 -16.46 15.51
C PRO A 255 5.04 -16.79 14.15
N ALA A 256 5.32 -15.99 13.13
CA ALA A 256 4.86 -16.20 11.76
C ALA A 256 5.35 -17.54 11.20
N MET A 257 6.67 -17.78 11.30
CA MET A 257 7.28 -19.03 10.78
C MET A 257 6.81 -20.27 11.54
N ASN A 258 6.59 -20.18 12.85
CA ASN A 258 6.04 -21.30 13.62
C ASN A 258 4.61 -21.62 13.16
N ARG A 259 3.78 -20.61 12.93
CA ARG A 259 2.40 -20.80 12.47
C ARG A 259 2.36 -21.37 11.05
N LEU A 260 3.19 -20.85 10.16
CA LEU A 260 3.30 -21.34 8.79
C LEU A 260 3.78 -22.82 8.76
N ALA A 261 4.74 -23.18 9.61
CA ALA A 261 5.20 -24.56 9.75
C ALA A 261 4.09 -25.51 10.25
N GLU A 262 3.26 -25.06 11.21
CA GLU A 262 2.09 -25.81 11.67
C GLU A 262 1.09 -26.05 10.53
N LEU A 263 0.78 -25.01 9.74
CA LEU A 263 -0.11 -25.11 8.59
C LEU A 263 0.43 -26.06 7.53
N ARG A 264 1.69 -25.91 7.16
CA ARG A 264 2.36 -26.74 6.14
C ARG A 264 2.54 -28.20 6.56
N ALA A 265 2.48 -28.49 7.86
CA ALA A 265 2.46 -29.87 8.36
C ALA A 265 1.11 -30.58 8.14
N VAL A 266 0.04 -29.87 7.76
CA VAL A 266 -1.27 -30.48 7.46
C VAL A 266 -1.24 -31.10 6.05
N PRO A 267 -1.37 -32.44 5.89
CA PRO A 267 -1.31 -33.06 4.58
C PRO A 267 -2.40 -32.53 3.63
N GLY A 268 -1.99 -32.13 2.42
CA GLY A 268 -2.89 -31.62 1.40
C GLY A 268 -3.37 -30.19 1.63
N LEU A 269 -2.77 -29.47 2.58
CA LEU A 269 -3.19 -28.09 2.83
C LEU A 269 -2.69 -27.15 1.73
N GLU A 270 -1.44 -27.23 1.32
CA GLU A 270 -0.82 -26.32 0.36
C GLU A 270 -0.20 -27.07 -0.83
N ALA A 271 -0.61 -26.73 -2.06
CA ALA A 271 -0.10 -27.37 -3.27
C ALA A 271 1.38 -27.04 -3.54
N TRP A 272 1.79 -25.80 -3.23
CA TRP A 272 3.17 -25.36 -3.42
C TRP A 272 4.17 -26.22 -2.65
N ILE A 273 3.88 -26.52 -1.38
CA ILE A 273 4.70 -27.40 -0.55
C ILE A 273 4.70 -28.84 -1.04
N MET A 274 3.58 -29.32 -1.58
CA MET A 274 3.52 -30.65 -2.21
C MET A 274 4.37 -30.72 -3.47
N ARG A 275 4.49 -29.61 -4.19
CA ARG A 275 5.25 -29.47 -5.42
C ARG A 275 6.75 -29.35 -5.16
N TYR A 276 7.14 -28.67 -4.08
CA TYR A 276 8.53 -28.40 -3.71
C TYR A 276 8.79 -28.74 -2.24
N PRO A 277 8.71 -30.00 -1.83
CA PRO A 277 8.84 -30.39 -0.43
C PRO A 277 10.23 -30.13 0.17
N LYS A 278 11.22 -29.91 -0.72
CA LYS A 278 12.58 -29.55 -0.36
C LYS A 278 13.06 -28.47 -1.30
N LEU A 279 13.12 -27.26 -0.82
CA LEU A 279 13.70 -26.11 -1.54
C LEU A 279 15.22 -26.24 -1.78
N GLU A 280 15.79 -27.41 -1.56
CA GLU A 280 17.25 -27.69 -1.67
C GLU A 280 17.75 -27.67 -3.11
N ASP A 281 16.87 -27.93 -4.09
CA ASP A 281 17.25 -27.94 -5.49
C ASP A 281 16.35 -27.03 -6.30
N ASP A 282 16.94 -26.09 -6.99
CA ASP A 282 16.38 -25.32 -8.11
C ASP A 282 15.87 -26.23 -9.25
N THR A 283 15.83 -27.52 -8.99
CA THR A 283 15.38 -28.54 -9.91
C THR A 283 13.88 -28.75 -9.72
N THR A 284 13.15 -28.46 -10.75
CA THR A 284 11.75 -28.71 -11.06
C THR A 284 11.32 -30.19 -10.93
N SER A 285 11.77 -30.93 -9.94
CA SER A 285 11.27 -32.26 -9.65
C SER A 285 9.98 -32.14 -8.85
N LEU A 286 8.85 -32.30 -9.53
CA LEU A 286 7.54 -32.41 -8.89
C LEU A 286 7.59 -33.54 -7.84
N ASP A 287 7.06 -33.26 -6.64
CA ASP A 287 6.89 -34.30 -5.64
C ASP A 287 5.94 -35.39 -6.18
N SER A 288 6.22 -36.62 -5.78
CA SER A 288 5.37 -37.75 -6.11
C SER A 288 3.93 -37.61 -5.61
N GLU A 289 3.71 -36.91 -4.51
CA GLU A 289 2.40 -36.64 -3.97
C GLU A 289 1.63 -35.64 -4.84
N TYR A 290 2.28 -34.56 -5.30
CA TYR A 290 1.69 -33.60 -6.22
C TYR A 290 1.33 -34.28 -7.56
N VAL A 291 2.29 -35.03 -8.14
CA VAL A 291 2.08 -35.74 -9.42
C VAL A 291 0.98 -36.78 -9.30
N ALA A 292 0.90 -37.51 -8.18
CA ALA A 292 -0.15 -38.50 -7.93
C ALA A 292 -1.54 -37.83 -7.86
N LYS A 293 -1.64 -36.60 -7.38
CA LYS A 293 -2.91 -35.88 -7.19
C LYS A 293 -3.29 -35.05 -8.42
N PHE A 294 -2.38 -34.36 -9.05
CA PHE A 294 -2.64 -33.36 -10.11
C PHE A 294 -1.97 -33.66 -11.46
N GLY A 295 -1.16 -34.70 -11.56
CA GLY A 295 -0.32 -34.94 -12.74
C GLY A 295 0.91 -34.02 -12.80
N GLU A 296 1.60 -34.00 -13.94
CA GLU A 296 2.75 -33.12 -14.18
C GLU A 296 2.34 -31.68 -14.61
N ALA A 297 1.03 -31.44 -14.73
CA ALA A 297 0.50 -30.15 -15.11
C ALA A 297 0.78 -29.10 -14.01
N GLY A 298 1.04 -27.88 -14.41
CA GLY A 298 1.28 -26.78 -13.48
C GLY A 298 2.64 -26.78 -12.79
N LYS A 299 3.62 -27.54 -13.28
CA LYS A 299 4.96 -27.57 -12.68
C LYS A 299 5.66 -26.20 -12.70
N ASP A 300 5.29 -25.33 -13.64
CA ASP A 300 5.86 -24.00 -13.81
C ASP A 300 4.86 -22.89 -13.45
N ASP A 301 3.73 -23.22 -12.79
CA ASP A 301 2.65 -22.30 -12.46
C ASP A 301 2.15 -22.55 -11.03
N ASN A 302 2.53 -21.69 -10.10
CA ASN A 302 2.11 -21.75 -8.69
C ASN A 302 0.61 -21.51 -8.47
N HIS A 303 -0.07 -20.88 -9.43
CA HIS A 303 -1.52 -20.66 -9.41
C HIS A 303 -2.32 -21.79 -10.10
N TYR A 304 -1.67 -22.77 -10.71
CA TYR A 304 -2.31 -23.82 -11.50
C TYR A 304 -3.49 -24.48 -10.78
N THR A 305 -3.30 -24.86 -9.53
CA THR A 305 -4.34 -25.56 -8.77
C THR A 305 -5.53 -24.65 -8.49
N PHE A 306 -5.33 -23.38 -8.21
CA PHE A 306 -6.42 -22.42 -8.00
C PHE A 306 -7.18 -22.15 -9.30
N LYS A 307 -6.49 -21.77 -10.37
CA LYS A 307 -7.13 -21.41 -11.62
C LYS A 307 -7.92 -22.54 -12.27
N ASN A 308 -7.58 -23.79 -11.95
CA ASN A 308 -8.28 -24.97 -12.44
C ASN A 308 -9.28 -25.58 -11.43
N GLY A 309 -9.62 -24.86 -10.36
CA GLY A 309 -10.62 -25.29 -9.38
C GLY A 309 -10.17 -26.43 -8.46
N LEU A 310 -8.86 -26.62 -8.29
CA LEU A 310 -8.27 -27.69 -7.48
C LEU A 310 -7.77 -27.21 -6.11
N ALA A 311 -7.85 -25.89 -5.85
CA ALA A 311 -7.55 -25.29 -4.55
C ALA A 311 -8.71 -24.37 -4.11
N LEU A 312 -8.98 -24.34 -2.79
CA LEU A 312 -10.02 -23.47 -2.23
C LEU A 312 -9.58 -22.01 -2.25
N LEU A 313 -8.32 -21.73 -1.97
CA LEU A 313 -7.80 -20.36 -1.93
C LEU A 313 -6.36 -20.26 -2.44
N CYS A 314 -5.94 -19.01 -2.66
CA CYS A 314 -4.57 -18.66 -3.02
C CYS A 314 -4.24 -17.29 -2.45
N THR A 315 -3.05 -17.11 -1.87
CA THR A 315 -2.52 -15.76 -1.63
C THR A 315 -2.22 -15.10 -2.97
N ASN A 316 -2.55 -13.83 -3.12
CA ASN A 316 -2.45 -13.15 -4.39
C ASN A 316 -2.39 -11.63 -4.21
N ALA A 317 -1.94 -10.95 -5.24
CA ALA A 317 -1.95 -9.48 -5.31
C ALA A 317 -2.80 -8.97 -6.47
N THR A 318 -3.31 -7.76 -6.32
CA THR A 318 -4.21 -7.16 -7.33
C THR A 318 -3.55 -6.92 -8.69
N TYR A 319 -2.21 -6.88 -8.79
CA TYR A 319 -1.53 -6.83 -10.09
C TYR A 319 -1.79 -8.08 -10.96
N ASN A 320 -2.24 -9.18 -10.37
CA ASN A 320 -2.62 -10.39 -11.08
C ASN A 320 -4.11 -10.41 -11.50
N ASP A 321 -4.91 -9.42 -11.12
CA ASP A 321 -6.36 -9.45 -11.31
C ASP A 321 -6.78 -9.71 -12.75
N ASN A 322 -6.22 -8.94 -13.70
CA ASN A 322 -6.51 -9.11 -15.11
C ASN A 322 -6.20 -10.51 -15.63
N TRP A 323 -5.01 -11.00 -15.28
CA TRP A 323 -4.59 -12.33 -15.67
C TRP A 323 -5.53 -13.39 -15.07
N MET A 324 -5.87 -13.26 -13.79
CA MET A 324 -6.75 -14.21 -13.11
C MET A 324 -8.17 -14.21 -13.68
N ARG A 325 -8.74 -13.05 -13.98
CA ARG A 325 -10.07 -12.98 -14.61
C ARG A 325 -10.11 -13.65 -15.98
N ASN A 326 -9.00 -13.63 -16.71
CA ASN A 326 -8.91 -14.27 -18.02
C ASN A 326 -8.60 -15.78 -17.96
N GLU A 327 -7.80 -16.22 -17.00
CA GLU A 327 -7.26 -17.57 -16.95
C GLU A 327 -7.98 -18.49 -15.95
N CYS A 328 -8.59 -17.95 -14.88
CA CYS A 328 -9.30 -18.76 -13.91
C CYS A 328 -10.61 -19.29 -14.48
N GLN A 329 -10.80 -20.60 -14.31
CA GLN A 329 -12.00 -21.32 -14.78
C GLN A 329 -13.08 -21.41 -13.70
N VAL A 330 -12.87 -20.76 -12.57
CA VAL A 330 -13.74 -20.77 -11.40
C VAL A 330 -14.27 -19.38 -11.11
N ASN A 331 -15.41 -19.32 -10.46
CA ASN A 331 -15.92 -18.09 -9.88
C ASN A 331 -15.14 -17.80 -8.57
N TRP A 332 -14.56 -16.61 -8.48
CA TRP A 332 -13.70 -16.23 -7.35
C TRP A 332 -13.85 -14.75 -7.00
N ASP A 333 -13.45 -14.41 -5.76
CA ASP A 333 -13.36 -13.03 -5.31
C ASP A 333 -12.22 -12.87 -4.31
N TYR A 334 -11.94 -11.62 -3.91
CA TYR A 334 -10.91 -11.28 -2.94
C TYR A 334 -11.42 -11.33 -1.50
N TRP A 335 -10.47 -11.60 -0.58
CA TRP A 335 -10.59 -11.41 0.85
C TRP A 335 -9.36 -10.69 1.38
N PRO A 336 -9.52 -9.75 2.32
CA PRO A 336 -8.39 -9.28 3.12
C PRO A 336 -7.70 -10.45 3.83
N TYR A 337 -6.43 -10.29 4.16
CA TYR A 337 -5.77 -11.26 5.01
C TYR A 337 -6.48 -11.40 6.37
N PRO A 338 -6.46 -12.59 6.99
CA PRO A 338 -7.10 -12.77 8.28
C PRO A 338 -6.39 -11.97 9.37
N ARG A 339 -7.14 -11.44 10.31
CA ARG A 339 -6.59 -10.86 11.55
C ARG A 339 -5.94 -11.97 12.39
N VAL A 340 -4.85 -11.66 13.12
CA VAL A 340 -4.25 -12.66 14.04
C VAL A 340 -5.26 -13.07 15.10
N ASP A 341 -6.00 -12.12 15.65
CA ASP A 341 -7.05 -12.34 16.65
C ASP A 341 -8.17 -11.28 16.53
N GLU A 342 -9.19 -11.42 17.35
CA GLU A 342 -10.35 -10.53 17.38
C GLU A 342 -10.02 -9.07 17.81
N ASN A 343 -8.85 -8.83 18.40
CA ASN A 343 -8.46 -7.53 18.96
C ASN A 343 -7.51 -6.76 18.04
N THR A 344 -7.00 -7.38 16.99
CA THR A 344 -6.08 -6.77 16.02
C THR A 344 -6.83 -6.32 14.77
N PRO A 345 -6.47 -5.18 14.16
CA PRO A 345 -7.02 -4.81 12.87
C PRO A 345 -6.53 -5.76 11.77
N THR A 346 -7.20 -5.71 10.62
CA THR A 346 -6.69 -6.34 9.41
C THR A 346 -5.54 -5.51 8.86
N TYR A 347 -4.34 -6.08 8.81
CA TYR A 347 -3.20 -5.46 8.14
C TYR A 347 -3.12 -5.98 6.71
N THR A 348 -3.08 -5.06 5.75
CA THR A 348 -3.03 -5.41 4.33
C THR A 348 -1.68 -5.01 3.75
N PRO A 349 -0.84 -5.98 3.36
CA PRO A 349 0.40 -5.69 2.67
C PRO A 349 0.13 -5.05 1.31
N ILE A 350 0.90 -4.03 0.97
CA ILE A 350 0.84 -3.33 -0.30
C ILE A 350 2.19 -3.32 -1.00
N HIS A 351 2.14 -3.46 -2.32
CA HIS A 351 3.25 -3.15 -3.21
C HIS A 351 2.96 -1.82 -3.89
N VAL A 352 3.90 -0.91 -3.89
CA VAL A 352 3.64 0.46 -4.33
C VAL A 352 4.75 0.94 -5.25
N ASP A 353 4.34 1.51 -6.36
CA ASP A 353 5.19 2.31 -7.22
C ASP A 353 4.87 3.78 -7.00
N CYS A 354 5.89 4.63 -7.08
CA CYS A 354 5.76 6.02 -6.67
C CYS A 354 5.83 7.01 -7.82
N ALA A 355 5.41 8.22 -7.50
CA ALA A 355 5.66 9.40 -8.30
C ALA A 355 6.31 10.47 -7.43
N TYR A 356 7.20 11.27 -8.02
CA TYR A 356 7.94 12.29 -7.31
C TYR A 356 8.28 13.49 -8.19
N LEU A 357 8.50 14.63 -7.54
CA LEU A 357 9.07 15.80 -8.19
C LEU A 357 10.60 15.69 -8.21
N THR A 358 11.22 16.11 -9.30
CA THR A 358 12.68 16.12 -9.37
C THR A 358 13.25 17.39 -8.71
N SER A 359 14.49 17.32 -8.26
CA SER A 359 15.17 18.48 -7.63
C SER A 359 15.41 19.66 -8.61
N THR A 360 15.22 19.45 -9.90
CA THR A 360 15.32 20.49 -10.94
C THR A 360 13.97 21.07 -11.34
N CYS A 361 12.87 20.65 -10.71
CA CYS A 361 11.54 21.18 -10.97
C CYS A 361 11.50 22.69 -10.81
N ALA A 362 11.09 23.37 -11.86
CA ALA A 362 11.13 24.84 -11.93
C ALA A 362 9.94 25.49 -11.22
N ASP A 363 8.79 24.79 -11.18
CA ASP A 363 7.53 25.23 -10.56
C ASP A 363 6.95 24.12 -9.70
N PRO A 364 7.49 23.94 -8.47
CA PRO A 364 7.05 22.85 -7.58
C PRO A 364 5.57 22.92 -7.19
N GLU A 365 4.97 24.12 -7.12
CA GLU A 365 3.56 24.26 -6.75
C GLU A 365 2.64 23.76 -7.86
N ALA A 366 2.88 24.16 -9.11
CA ALA A 366 2.12 23.66 -10.26
C ALA A 366 2.36 22.15 -10.48
N ALA A 367 3.61 21.70 -10.35
CA ALA A 367 3.95 20.28 -10.47
C ALA A 367 3.33 19.44 -9.36
N PHE A 368 3.18 19.98 -8.15
CA PHE A 368 2.52 19.30 -7.04
C PHE A 368 1.01 19.11 -7.30
N GLN A 369 0.32 20.04 -7.99
CA GLN A 369 -1.07 19.82 -8.36
C GLN A 369 -1.22 18.60 -9.27
N LEU A 370 -0.30 18.43 -10.23
CA LEU A 370 -0.31 17.24 -11.09
C LEU A 370 0.08 15.98 -10.29
N LEU A 371 1.08 16.05 -9.41
CA LEU A 371 1.47 14.94 -8.53
C LEU A 371 0.29 14.53 -7.64
N LYS A 372 -0.39 15.48 -6.98
CA LYS A 372 -1.58 15.24 -6.17
C LYS A 372 -2.68 14.56 -6.98
N TRP A 373 -2.98 15.07 -8.18
CA TRP A 373 -3.97 14.50 -9.09
C TRP A 373 -3.69 13.05 -9.45
N LEU A 374 -2.43 12.73 -9.72
CA LEU A 374 -1.98 11.39 -10.11
C LEU A 374 -1.84 10.41 -8.92
N THR A 375 -1.94 10.89 -7.69
CA THR A 375 -1.69 10.10 -6.49
C THR A 375 -2.93 10.07 -5.57
N TYR A 376 -2.97 10.87 -4.53
CA TYR A 376 -3.98 10.83 -3.47
C TYR A 376 -5.14 11.83 -3.65
N GLY A 377 -5.02 12.78 -4.54
CA GLY A 377 -6.01 13.85 -4.72
C GLY A 377 -7.42 13.30 -4.99
N VAL A 378 -8.39 13.80 -4.22
CA VAL A 378 -9.77 13.30 -4.26
C VAL A 378 -10.35 13.43 -5.67
N GLU A 379 -10.26 14.60 -6.28
CA GLU A 379 -10.82 14.83 -7.61
C GLU A 379 -10.14 13.97 -8.69
N GLY A 380 -8.80 13.85 -8.66
CA GLY A 380 -8.07 12.99 -9.57
C GLY A 380 -8.46 11.53 -9.45
N ASN A 381 -8.68 11.04 -8.21
CA ASN A 381 -9.16 9.67 -7.98
C ASN A 381 -10.61 9.48 -8.46
N LEU A 382 -11.50 10.43 -8.20
CA LEU A 382 -12.88 10.36 -8.69
C LEU A 382 -12.94 10.31 -10.23
N GLN A 383 -12.14 11.12 -10.92
CA GLN A 383 -12.05 11.10 -12.38
C GLN A 383 -11.47 9.77 -12.91
N ARG A 384 -10.43 9.24 -12.27
CA ARG A 384 -9.87 7.91 -12.64
C ARG A 384 -10.89 6.80 -12.48
N LEU A 385 -11.70 6.83 -11.42
CA LEU A 385 -12.76 5.85 -11.20
C LEU A 385 -13.86 5.95 -12.26
N ASP A 386 -14.19 7.15 -12.76
CA ASP A 386 -15.12 7.33 -13.87
C ASP A 386 -14.54 6.76 -15.18
N ILE A 387 -13.26 7.00 -15.46
CA ILE A 387 -12.56 6.43 -16.62
C ILE A 387 -12.57 4.89 -16.52
N PHE A 388 -12.29 4.36 -15.33
CA PHE A 388 -12.31 2.92 -15.06
C PHE A 388 -13.70 2.31 -15.27
N ALA A 389 -14.76 2.94 -14.75
CA ALA A 389 -16.14 2.50 -14.94
C ALA A 389 -16.56 2.49 -16.43
N ALA A 390 -16.17 3.53 -17.18
CA ALA A 390 -16.48 3.62 -18.60
C ALA A 390 -15.82 2.53 -19.45
N ARG A 391 -14.65 2.03 -19.02
CA ARG A 391 -13.93 0.94 -19.73
C ARG A 391 -14.66 -0.41 -19.68
N SER A 392 -15.52 -0.66 -18.69
CA SER A 392 -16.31 -1.90 -18.60
C SER A 392 -17.36 -2.02 -19.69
N ASP A 393 -17.89 -0.89 -20.18
CA ASP A 393 -19.07 -0.83 -21.05
C ASP A 393 -18.71 -0.49 -22.52
N GLY A 394 -17.46 -0.25 -22.86
CA GLY A 394 -17.10 0.43 -24.08
C GLY A 394 -15.93 -0.11 -24.89
N GLU A 395 -15.17 0.81 -25.44
CA GLU A 395 -14.13 0.66 -26.47
C GLU A 395 -12.99 -0.30 -26.09
N PHE A 396 -12.82 -0.58 -24.80
CA PHE A 396 -11.81 -1.48 -24.22
C PHE A 396 -12.37 -2.87 -23.84
N ALA A 397 -13.68 -3.10 -24.02
CA ALA A 397 -14.29 -4.41 -23.76
C ALA A 397 -13.74 -5.45 -24.74
N GLY A 398 -12.85 -6.31 -24.27
CA GLY A 398 -12.18 -7.35 -25.07
C GLY A 398 -10.68 -7.18 -25.23
N GLU A 399 -10.11 -6.08 -24.80
CA GLU A 399 -8.65 -5.97 -24.63
C GLU A 399 -8.26 -6.53 -23.27
N THR A 400 -7.59 -7.67 -23.29
CA THR A 400 -7.29 -8.52 -22.13
C THR A 400 -6.32 -7.92 -21.11
N THR A 401 -5.84 -6.69 -21.32
CA THR A 401 -4.76 -6.12 -20.51
C THR A 401 -5.15 -4.91 -19.68
N THR A 402 -6.42 -4.46 -19.70
CA THR A 402 -6.73 -3.10 -19.25
C THR A 402 -7.90 -2.94 -18.28
N LEU A 403 -8.58 -4.02 -17.86
CA LEU A 403 -9.78 -3.87 -17.00
C LEU A 403 -9.47 -3.48 -15.57
N LEU A 404 -8.35 -3.92 -15.02
CA LEU A 404 -7.83 -3.49 -13.73
C LEU A 404 -6.32 -3.35 -13.83
N LYS A 405 -5.83 -2.26 -14.37
CA LYS A 405 -4.46 -1.92 -14.00
C LYS A 405 -4.48 -1.44 -12.56
N THR A 406 -3.55 -1.93 -11.83
CA THR A 406 -3.42 -1.83 -10.38
C THR A 406 -3.33 -0.40 -9.85
N TRP A 407 -2.97 0.58 -10.69
CA TRP A 407 -2.99 1.98 -10.33
C TRP A 407 -4.41 2.59 -10.22
N PHE A 408 -5.45 1.84 -10.58
CA PHE A 408 -6.84 2.23 -10.32
C PHE A 408 -7.27 2.02 -8.86
N MET A 409 -6.51 1.25 -8.07
CA MET A 409 -6.75 1.21 -6.64
C MET A 409 -6.29 2.56 -6.04
N PRO A 410 -7.22 3.36 -5.48
CA PRO A 410 -6.89 4.70 -5.02
C PRO A 410 -5.87 4.71 -3.88
N CYS A 411 -4.96 5.68 -3.87
CA CYS A 411 -3.96 5.85 -2.82
C CYS A 411 -4.45 6.80 -1.70
N THR A 412 -5.74 6.77 -1.41
CA THR A 412 -6.39 7.59 -0.38
C THR A 412 -7.56 6.84 0.23
N GLN A 413 -7.86 7.11 1.49
CA GLN A 413 -9.04 6.62 2.20
C GLN A 413 -10.11 7.73 2.37
N HIS A 414 -10.13 8.73 1.48
CA HIS A 414 -11.16 9.75 1.50
C HIS A 414 -12.55 9.13 1.30
N PRO A 415 -13.57 9.45 2.15
CA PRO A 415 -14.86 8.77 2.13
C PRO A 415 -15.56 8.78 0.77
N ASP A 416 -15.49 9.88 0.01
CA ASP A 416 -16.11 9.98 -1.30
C ASP A 416 -15.43 9.06 -2.33
N VAL A 417 -14.11 8.88 -2.22
CA VAL A 417 -13.34 7.98 -3.09
C VAL A 417 -13.65 6.52 -2.74
N VAL A 418 -13.68 6.19 -1.44
CA VAL A 418 -14.03 4.84 -0.96
C VAL A 418 -15.44 4.46 -1.44
N ALA A 419 -16.42 5.35 -1.26
CA ALA A 419 -17.78 5.11 -1.70
C ALA A 419 -17.86 4.89 -3.22
N LYS A 420 -17.23 5.77 -4.01
CA LYS A 420 -17.24 5.67 -5.47
C LYS A 420 -16.49 4.44 -5.99
N PHE A 421 -15.40 4.03 -5.33
CA PHE A 421 -14.70 2.79 -5.66
C PHE A 421 -15.61 1.58 -5.45
N SER A 422 -16.26 1.49 -4.29
CA SER A 422 -17.15 0.37 -3.95
C SER A 422 -18.40 0.29 -4.84
N GLU A 423 -18.86 1.43 -5.38
CA GLU A 423 -19.99 1.50 -6.31
C GLU A 423 -19.61 1.25 -7.78
N ASN A 424 -18.30 1.15 -8.09
CA ASN A 424 -17.83 0.96 -9.46
C ASN A 424 -18.23 -0.44 -9.98
N PRO A 425 -18.84 -0.56 -11.17
CA PRO A 425 -19.35 -1.83 -11.71
C PRO A 425 -18.26 -2.89 -11.95
N ASN A 426 -16.99 -2.48 -11.99
CA ASN A 426 -15.86 -3.39 -12.16
C ASN A 426 -15.30 -3.87 -10.82
N VAL A 427 -15.75 -3.31 -9.70
CA VAL A 427 -15.30 -3.65 -8.36
C VAL A 427 -16.24 -4.67 -7.76
N THR A 428 -15.70 -5.83 -7.41
CA THR A 428 -16.43 -6.88 -6.70
C THR A 428 -16.56 -6.54 -5.22
N GLU A 429 -17.46 -7.23 -4.51
CA GLU A 429 -17.63 -7.07 -3.06
C GLU A 429 -16.31 -7.32 -2.31
N GLY A 430 -15.58 -8.38 -2.70
CA GLY A 430 -14.30 -8.72 -2.07
C GLY A 430 -13.19 -7.72 -2.38
N LEU A 431 -13.15 -7.18 -3.61
CA LEU A 431 -12.19 -6.14 -3.96
C LEU A 431 -12.48 -4.82 -3.19
N ALA A 432 -13.76 -4.49 -2.99
CA ALA A 432 -14.15 -3.35 -2.17
C ALA A 432 -13.70 -3.54 -0.70
N ALA A 433 -13.94 -4.72 -0.12
CA ALA A 433 -13.51 -5.04 1.24
C ALA A 433 -11.98 -5.03 1.38
N LEU A 434 -11.26 -5.50 0.36
CA LEU A 434 -9.79 -5.42 0.33
C LEU A 434 -9.32 -3.96 0.30
N TYR A 435 -9.99 -3.08 -0.45
CA TYR A 435 -9.66 -1.67 -0.47
C TYR A 435 -9.95 -0.97 0.87
N GLU A 436 -11.08 -1.26 1.51
CA GLU A 436 -11.41 -0.74 2.84
C GLU A 436 -10.37 -1.13 3.90
N SER A 437 -9.78 -2.34 3.78
CA SER A 437 -8.75 -2.80 4.71
C SER A 437 -7.42 -2.03 4.62
N LEU A 438 -7.24 -1.20 3.60
CA LEU A 438 -6.01 -0.40 3.40
C LEU A 438 -5.86 0.76 4.39
N GLU A 439 -6.87 1.03 5.24
CA GLU A 439 -6.70 1.92 6.41
C GLU A 439 -5.49 1.51 7.25
N TYR A 440 -5.22 0.20 7.33
CA TYR A 440 -4.06 -0.38 8.01
C TYR A 440 -3.10 -1.01 7.00
N SER A 441 -2.77 -0.26 5.94
CA SER A 441 -1.81 -0.74 4.94
C SER A 441 -0.39 -0.79 5.49
N ILE A 442 0.35 -1.81 5.03
CA ILE A 442 1.75 -2.01 5.37
C ILE A 442 2.55 -2.23 4.10
N ARG A 443 3.78 -1.72 4.07
CA ARG A 443 4.65 -1.89 2.91
C ARG A 443 5.12 -3.33 2.79
N GLY A 444 4.84 -3.99 1.66
CA GLY A 444 5.28 -5.35 1.36
C GLY A 444 6.65 -5.39 0.66
N ASP A 445 6.90 -4.49 -0.28
CA ASP A 445 8.12 -4.43 -1.10
C ASP A 445 9.17 -3.48 -0.49
N ILE A 446 9.56 -3.73 0.76
CA ILE A 446 10.52 -2.89 1.52
C ILE A 446 11.91 -2.82 0.88
N ASN A 447 12.26 -3.77 0.01
CA ASN A 447 13.51 -3.76 -0.74
C ASN A 447 13.69 -2.50 -1.60
N LYS A 448 12.59 -1.86 -2.03
CA LYS A 448 12.63 -0.63 -2.83
C LYS A 448 12.97 0.61 -1.99
N VAL A 449 12.71 0.60 -0.70
CA VAL A 449 12.75 1.81 0.14
C VAL A 449 13.78 1.78 1.27
N ILE A 450 14.31 0.62 1.64
CA ILE A 450 15.36 0.50 2.65
C ILE A 450 16.73 0.72 2.00
N PRO A 451 17.50 1.73 2.43
CA PRO A 451 18.84 1.97 1.89
C PRO A 451 19.74 0.75 1.99
N GLY A 452 20.27 0.30 0.85
CA GLY A 452 21.22 -0.82 0.80
C GLY A 452 20.63 -2.19 1.12
N TYR A 453 19.32 -2.40 0.92
CA TYR A 453 18.62 -3.65 1.23
C TYR A 453 19.37 -4.91 0.75
N ASN A 454 19.85 -4.93 -0.49
CA ASN A 454 20.59 -6.07 -1.03
C ASN A 454 21.92 -6.34 -0.31
N ASN A 455 22.53 -5.33 0.31
CA ASN A 455 23.74 -5.52 1.13
C ASN A 455 23.40 -6.05 2.54
N ILE A 456 22.21 -5.68 3.05
CA ILE A 456 21.70 -6.15 4.33
C ILE A 456 21.31 -7.62 4.23
N PHE A 457 20.53 -7.98 3.21
CA PHE A 457 20.10 -9.36 2.93
C PHE A 457 21.06 -10.07 1.99
N ASN A 458 22.31 -10.17 2.43
CA ASN A 458 23.38 -10.87 1.72
C ASN A 458 23.24 -12.41 1.79
N ASP A 459 24.16 -13.13 1.16
CA ASP A 459 24.14 -14.59 1.10
C ASP A 459 24.10 -15.26 2.48
N GLU A 460 24.77 -14.68 3.50
CA GLU A 460 24.80 -15.24 4.85
C GLU A 460 23.42 -15.14 5.52
N VAL A 461 22.78 -13.99 5.44
CA VAL A 461 21.42 -13.77 5.98
C VAL A 461 20.42 -14.64 5.24
N ASN A 462 20.47 -14.66 3.90
CA ASN A 462 19.59 -15.49 3.09
C ASN A 462 19.76 -16.99 3.36
N ALA A 463 20.97 -17.46 3.62
CA ALA A 463 21.19 -18.86 4.00
C ALA A 463 20.50 -19.21 5.33
N LEU A 464 20.53 -18.31 6.33
CA LEU A 464 19.82 -18.51 7.60
C LEU A 464 18.30 -18.52 7.41
N LEU A 465 17.75 -17.56 6.68
CA LEU A 465 16.31 -17.49 6.36
C LEU A 465 15.84 -18.76 5.64
N ASN A 466 16.59 -19.19 4.63
CA ASN A 466 16.29 -20.38 3.86
C ASN A 466 16.37 -21.66 4.70
N SER A 467 17.32 -21.77 5.63
CA SER A 467 17.40 -22.93 6.51
C SER A 467 16.12 -23.16 7.32
N VAL A 468 15.44 -22.09 7.73
CA VAL A 468 14.14 -22.17 8.43
C VAL A 468 13.01 -22.52 7.47
N ARG A 469 12.95 -21.83 6.31
CA ARG A 469 11.92 -22.10 5.28
C ARG A 469 11.96 -23.55 4.79
N GLN A 470 13.16 -24.15 4.76
CA GLN A 470 13.39 -25.56 4.39
C GLN A 470 13.20 -26.54 5.55
N GLY A 471 12.86 -26.06 6.75
CA GLY A 471 12.73 -26.90 7.93
C GLY A 471 14.03 -27.50 8.46
N GLN A 472 15.19 -26.98 8.05
CA GLN A 472 16.52 -27.44 8.48
C GLN A 472 16.93 -26.81 9.82
N ALA A 473 16.39 -25.63 10.15
CA ALA A 473 16.61 -24.92 11.39
C ALA A 473 15.28 -24.42 12.00
N ASN A 474 15.30 -24.20 13.30
CA ASN A 474 14.17 -23.59 14.00
C ASN A 474 14.30 -22.06 13.93
N ALA A 475 13.22 -21.36 13.62
CA ALA A 475 13.20 -19.89 13.54
C ALA A 475 13.72 -19.23 14.84
N ALA A 476 13.29 -19.71 16.01
CA ALA A 476 13.72 -19.16 17.29
C ALA A 476 15.23 -19.31 17.57
N ASP A 477 15.87 -20.31 16.97
CA ASP A 477 17.30 -20.55 17.17
C ASP A 477 18.17 -19.63 16.30
N VAL A 478 17.68 -19.23 15.12
CA VAL A 478 18.46 -18.43 14.15
C VAL A 478 18.08 -16.94 14.13
N ALA A 479 16.85 -16.57 14.54
CA ALA A 479 16.39 -15.19 14.49
C ALA A 479 17.29 -14.19 15.25
N PRO A 480 17.85 -14.52 16.45
CA PRO A 480 18.78 -13.59 17.12
C PRO A 480 20.08 -13.35 16.33
N GLN A 481 20.54 -14.34 15.55
CA GLN A 481 21.70 -14.16 14.68
C GLN A 481 21.34 -13.29 13.47
N ILE A 482 20.17 -13.54 12.87
CA ILE A 482 19.66 -12.69 11.77
C ILE A 482 19.54 -11.25 12.24
N ASP A 483 18.87 -10.99 13.40
CA ASP A 483 18.73 -9.66 13.97
C ASP A 483 20.09 -8.95 14.14
N ALA A 484 21.09 -9.65 14.63
CA ALA A 484 22.42 -9.08 14.83
C ALA A 484 23.09 -8.71 13.48
N LEU A 485 22.98 -9.56 12.47
CA LEU A 485 23.58 -9.33 11.15
C LEU A 485 22.89 -8.21 10.41
N VAL A 486 21.55 -8.27 10.29
CA VAL A 486 20.79 -7.30 9.50
C VAL A 486 20.83 -5.91 10.12
N ASN A 487 20.74 -5.78 11.47
CA ASN A 487 20.78 -4.46 12.11
C ASN A 487 22.18 -3.86 12.11
N ALA A 488 23.26 -4.66 12.16
CA ALA A 488 24.60 -4.14 11.98
C ALA A 488 24.82 -3.60 10.56
N ALA A 489 24.42 -4.37 9.54
CA ALA A 489 24.51 -3.93 8.15
C ALA A 489 23.61 -2.71 7.88
N LEU A 490 22.37 -2.69 8.40
CA LEU A 490 21.45 -1.57 8.28
C LEU A 490 22.05 -0.28 8.85
N ALA A 491 22.68 -0.34 10.03
CA ALA A 491 23.30 0.84 10.66
C ALA A 491 24.39 1.44 9.76
N GLU A 492 25.21 0.61 9.10
CA GLU A 492 26.23 1.07 8.16
C GLU A 492 25.59 1.72 6.91
N GLN A 493 24.52 1.11 6.36
CA GLN A 493 23.83 1.64 5.19
C GLN A 493 23.11 2.97 5.51
N LEU A 494 22.47 3.08 6.68
CA LEU A 494 21.81 4.31 7.11
C LEU A 494 22.82 5.44 7.40
N GLU A 495 23.99 5.14 7.99
CA GLU A 495 25.05 6.13 8.18
C GLU A 495 25.54 6.69 6.84
N ALA A 496 25.82 5.78 5.87
CA ALA A 496 26.24 6.16 4.53
C ALA A 496 25.18 6.96 3.75
N PHE A 497 23.90 6.59 3.92
CA PHE A 497 22.77 7.27 3.33
C PHE A 497 22.56 8.67 3.91
N ASN A 498 22.50 8.78 5.24
CA ASN A 498 22.26 10.05 5.93
C ASN A 498 23.39 11.06 5.71
N ALA A 499 24.63 10.60 5.53
CA ALA A 499 25.74 11.48 5.14
C ALA A 499 25.53 12.15 3.78
N LYS A 500 24.83 11.50 2.86
CA LYS A 500 24.53 12.06 1.53
C LYS A 500 23.28 12.95 1.53
N VAL A 501 22.24 12.55 2.26
CA VAL A 501 20.97 13.32 2.34
C VAL A 501 21.11 14.57 3.22
N GLY A 502 22.06 14.57 4.16
CA GLY A 502 22.34 15.71 5.04
C GLY A 502 23.28 16.76 4.48
N GLU A 503 23.89 16.52 3.29
CA GLU A 503 24.68 17.49 2.54
C GLU A 503 23.79 18.35 1.63
#